data_f380b34a17bbbf52239b4af900d84dcd
#
_entry.id   f380b34a17bbbf52239b4af900d84dcd
#
_cell.length_a   1.000
_cell.length_b   1.000
_cell.length_c   1.000
_cell.angle_alpha   90.00
_cell.angle_beta   90.00
_cell.angle_gamma   90.00
#
_symmetry.space_group_name_H-M   'P 1'
#
loop_
_entity.id
_entity.type
_entity.pdbx_description
1 polymer ?
#
loop_
_entity_poly.entity_id
_entity_poly.type
_entity_poly.pdbx_seq_one_letter_code
_entity_poly.pdbx_strand_id
1 'polypeptide(L)'
;MEYFPAPLEKLVEQFASLPGIGGKSAQRLAFHILSLSEQEAQEFADAIISAKKNVTCCPVCQNLTDGGLCSICASPRRDGSLICVVADPRDVVAMERAREYTGRYHVLHGVISPMNHVGPDDLEIKSLIERVAQGDITEVIMATNPDTEGEATAMYLARLLKPFDVRVTRLAYGIPVGGHLEFADDATLMRALEGRRDI
;
A
#
# COMPACT_ATOMS: atom_id res chain seq x y z
N MET A 1 -16.97 -25.02 -19.91
CA MET A 1 -17.18 -24.56 -21.30
C MET A 1 -16.63 -25.65 -22.23
N GLU A 2 -17.49 -26.33 -22.98
CA GLU A 2 -17.13 -27.55 -23.75
C GLU A 2 -16.36 -27.29 -25.08
N TYR A 3 -15.86 -26.08 -25.30
CA TYR A 3 -15.30 -25.70 -26.61
C TYR A 3 -13.79 -25.50 -26.66
N PHE A 4 -13.10 -25.53 -25.52
CA PHE A 4 -11.66 -25.35 -25.46
C PHE A 4 -10.93 -26.63 -25.04
N PRO A 5 -9.73 -26.90 -25.59
CA PRO A 5 -8.87 -27.95 -25.06
C PRO A 5 -8.59 -27.71 -23.58
N ALA A 6 -8.54 -28.78 -22.79
CA ALA A 6 -8.38 -28.72 -21.34
C ALA A 6 -7.22 -27.81 -20.84
N PRO A 7 -6.02 -27.77 -21.48
CA PRO A 7 -4.96 -26.85 -21.07
C PRO A 7 -5.34 -25.37 -21.24
N LEU A 8 -6.08 -25.02 -22.31
CA LEU A 8 -6.53 -23.66 -22.54
C LEU A 8 -7.63 -23.27 -21.56
N GLU A 9 -8.57 -24.18 -21.27
CA GLU A 9 -9.62 -23.94 -20.30
C GLU A 9 -9.03 -23.62 -18.92
N LYS A 10 -8.06 -24.41 -18.48
CA LYS A 10 -7.34 -24.19 -17.21
C LYS A 10 -6.62 -22.83 -17.18
N LEU A 11 -6.00 -22.40 -18.29
CA LEU A 11 -5.33 -21.11 -18.37
C LEU A 11 -6.35 -19.96 -18.28
N VAL A 12 -7.51 -20.07 -18.94
CA VAL A 12 -8.61 -19.11 -18.85
C VAL A 12 -9.12 -19.00 -17.40
N GLU A 13 -9.30 -20.13 -16.72
CA GLU A 13 -9.71 -20.15 -15.31
C GLU A 13 -8.70 -19.41 -14.40
N GLN A 14 -7.41 -19.63 -14.61
CA GLN A 14 -6.38 -18.93 -13.83
C GLN A 14 -6.42 -17.42 -14.07
N PHE A 15 -6.58 -16.95 -15.29
CA PHE A 15 -6.75 -15.53 -15.53
C PHE A 15 -8.07 -14.98 -14.99
N ALA A 16 -9.15 -15.73 -15.03
CA ALA A 16 -10.45 -15.31 -14.51
C ALA A 16 -10.46 -15.24 -12.96
N SER A 17 -9.55 -15.94 -12.29
CA SER A 17 -9.40 -15.85 -10.82
C SER A 17 -8.72 -14.55 -10.34
N LEU A 18 -8.11 -13.78 -11.26
CA LEU A 18 -7.46 -12.53 -10.91
C LEU A 18 -8.50 -11.42 -10.65
N PRO A 19 -8.32 -10.59 -9.61
CA PRO A 19 -9.24 -9.50 -9.31
C PRO A 19 -9.41 -8.54 -10.49
N GLY A 20 -10.64 -8.23 -10.85
CA GLY A 20 -10.96 -7.31 -11.95
C GLY A 20 -10.89 -7.94 -13.33
N ILE A 21 -10.54 -9.22 -13.47
CA ILE A 21 -10.50 -9.92 -14.76
C ILE A 21 -11.79 -10.74 -14.95
N GLY A 22 -12.67 -10.26 -15.83
CA GLY A 22 -13.86 -11.01 -16.24
C GLY A 22 -13.56 -12.08 -17.28
N GLY A 23 -14.49 -13.03 -17.47
CA GLY A 23 -14.31 -14.18 -18.37
C GLY A 23 -13.89 -13.84 -19.81
N LYS A 24 -14.43 -12.75 -20.40
CA LYS A 24 -14.01 -12.31 -21.75
C LYS A 24 -12.55 -11.83 -21.80
N SER A 25 -12.13 -11.09 -20.77
CA SER A 25 -10.74 -10.63 -20.65
C SER A 25 -9.79 -11.80 -20.39
N ALA A 26 -10.19 -12.74 -19.53
CA ALA A 26 -9.43 -13.96 -19.27
C ALA A 26 -9.18 -14.78 -20.54
N GLN A 27 -10.23 -14.98 -21.37
CA GLN A 27 -10.09 -15.64 -22.67
C GLN A 27 -9.09 -14.90 -23.58
N ARG A 28 -9.22 -13.58 -23.71
CA ARG A 28 -8.30 -12.79 -24.54
C ARG A 28 -6.85 -12.92 -24.08
N LEU A 29 -6.60 -12.89 -22.76
CA LEU A 29 -5.27 -13.09 -22.19
C LEU A 29 -4.74 -14.49 -22.50
N ALA A 30 -5.55 -15.53 -22.33
CA ALA A 30 -5.15 -16.90 -22.61
C ALA A 30 -4.80 -17.11 -24.10
N PHE A 31 -5.59 -16.56 -25.01
CA PHE A 31 -5.27 -16.58 -26.45
C PHE A 31 -4.02 -15.79 -26.79
N HIS A 32 -3.76 -14.69 -26.09
CA HIS A 32 -2.51 -13.95 -26.25
C HIS A 32 -1.30 -14.81 -25.87
N ILE A 33 -1.36 -15.52 -24.74
CA ILE A 33 -0.27 -16.44 -24.34
C ILE A 33 -0.05 -17.52 -25.41
N LEU A 34 -1.10 -18.05 -26.02
CA LEU A 34 -0.97 -19.04 -27.12
C LEU A 34 -0.32 -18.46 -28.38
N SER A 35 -0.37 -17.14 -28.58
CA SER A 35 0.27 -16.49 -29.74
C SER A 35 1.75 -16.18 -29.50
N LEU A 36 2.25 -16.29 -28.26
CA LEU A 36 3.65 -16.14 -27.92
C LEU A 36 4.47 -17.36 -28.35
N SER A 37 5.77 -17.19 -28.52
CA SER A 37 6.70 -18.31 -28.61
C SER A 37 6.78 -19.06 -27.28
N GLU A 38 7.20 -20.31 -27.30
CA GLU A 38 7.44 -21.10 -26.07
C GLU A 38 8.39 -20.39 -25.11
N GLN A 39 9.43 -19.73 -25.64
CA GLN A 39 10.40 -18.98 -24.84
C GLN A 39 9.73 -17.79 -24.12
N GLU A 40 8.96 -16.96 -24.82
CA GLU A 40 8.26 -15.82 -24.22
C GLU A 40 7.23 -16.27 -23.18
N ALA A 41 6.51 -17.36 -23.45
CA ALA A 41 5.57 -17.94 -22.48
C ALA A 41 6.29 -18.47 -21.23
N GLN A 42 7.47 -19.10 -21.39
CA GLN A 42 8.29 -19.55 -20.28
C GLN A 42 8.83 -18.35 -19.47
N GLU A 43 9.36 -17.33 -20.12
CA GLU A 43 9.84 -16.09 -19.44
C GLU A 43 8.73 -15.43 -18.61
N PHE A 44 7.50 -15.40 -19.13
CA PHE A 44 6.35 -14.87 -18.40
C PHE A 44 6.01 -15.72 -17.17
N ALA A 45 6.00 -17.04 -17.30
CA ALA A 45 5.77 -17.94 -16.18
C ALA A 45 6.86 -17.82 -15.11
N ASP A 46 8.12 -17.74 -15.53
CA ASP A 46 9.28 -17.60 -14.64
C ASP A 46 9.25 -16.25 -13.91
N ALA A 47 8.81 -15.18 -14.55
CA ALA A 47 8.64 -13.88 -13.91
C ALA A 47 7.62 -13.93 -12.75
N ILE A 48 6.49 -14.62 -12.94
CA ILE A 48 5.47 -14.81 -11.88
C ILE A 48 6.08 -15.59 -10.71
N ILE A 49 6.74 -16.72 -11.01
CA ILE A 49 7.32 -17.58 -9.98
C ILE A 49 8.44 -16.84 -9.23
N SER A 50 9.30 -16.14 -9.97
CA SER A 50 10.41 -15.37 -9.41
C SER A 50 9.91 -14.26 -8.48
N ALA A 51 8.93 -13.48 -8.92
CA ALA A 51 8.33 -12.44 -8.09
C ALA A 51 7.75 -13.03 -6.78
N LYS A 52 7.00 -14.14 -6.88
CA LYS A 52 6.41 -14.78 -5.69
C LYS A 52 7.45 -15.35 -4.72
N LYS A 53 8.59 -15.83 -5.23
CA LYS A 53 9.64 -16.45 -4.40
C LYS A 53 10.59 -15.42 -3.78
N ASN A 54 10.92 -14.36 -4.52
CA ASN A 54 12.04 -13.49 -4.18
C ASN A 54 11.60 -12.15 -3.57
N VAL A 55 10.34 -11.72 -3.81
CA VAL A 55 9.83 -10.51 -3.18
C VAL A 55 9.39 -10.83 -1.76
N THR A 56 9.99 -10.14 -0.79
CA THR A 56 9.74 -10.27 0.65
C THR A 56 9.49 -8.91 1.28
N CYS A 57 9.17 -8.88 2.57
CA CYS A 57 9.04 -7.63 3.32
C CYS A 57 10.39 -7.20 3.91
N CYS A 58 10.68 -5.91 3.84
CA CYS A 58 11.82 -5.30 4.51
C CYS A 58 11.67 -5.47 6.03
N PRO A 59 12.67 -6.00 6.75
CA PRO A 59 12.56 -6.28 8.19
C PRO A 59 12.39 -5.02 9.05
N VAL A 60 12.63 -3.82 8.50
CA VAL A 60 12.52 -2.54 9.24
C VAL A 60 11.18 -1.84 8.98
N CYS A 61 10.74 -1.75 7.72
CA CYS A 61 9.60 -0.92 7.36
C CYS A 61 8.44 -1.70 6.74
N GLN A 62 8.57 -3.00 6.58
CA GLN A 62 7.58 -3.90 5.97
C GLN A 62 7.23 -3.57 4.51
N ASN A 63 7.98 -2.67 3.85
CA ASN A 63 7.84 -2.45 2.41
C ASN A 63 8.45 -3.61 1.63
N LEU A 64 8.08 -3.77 0.37
CA LEU A 64 8.60 -4.83 -0.49
C LEU A 64 10.11 -4.64 -0.79
N THR A 65 10.82 -5.76 -0.81
CA THR A 65 12.25 -5.85 -1.16
C THR A 65 12.55 -7.20 -1.82
N ASP A 66 13.64 -7.27 -2.54
CA ASP A 66 14.21 -8.52 -3.12
C ASP A 66 15.29 -9.15 -2.23
N GLY A 67 15.43 -8.66 -0.99
CA GLY A 67 16.31 -9.19 0.02
C GLY A 67 16.87 -8.11 0.95
N GLY A 68 16.93 -8.39 2.25
CA GLY A 68 17.45 -7.46 3.24
C GLY A 68 16.65 -6.16 3.35
N LEU A 69 17.36 -5.03 3.49
CA LEU A 69 16.73 -3.72 3.59
C LEU A 69 16.24 -3.24 2.21
N CYS A 70 15.04 -2.68 2.16
CA CYS A 70 14.57 -2.01 0.94
C CYS A 70 15.43 -0.75 0.63
N SER A 71 15.36 -0.28 -0.62
CA SER A 71 16.13 0.87 -1.10
C SER A 71 15.94 2.14 -0.25
N ILE A 72 14.76 2.32 0.34
CA ILE A 72 14.45 3.47 1.20
C ILE A 72 15.14 3.33 2.56
N CYS A 73 15.04 2.16 3.20
CA CYS A 73 15.67 1.93 4.51
C CYS A 73 17.20 1.87 4.42
N ALA A 74 17.75 1.38 3.31
CA ALA A 74 19.19 1.33 3.06
C ALA A 74 19.80 2.70 2.71
N SER A 75 18.98 3.68 2.31
CA SER A 75 19.47 4.99 1.88
C SER A 75 19.91 5.86 3.07
N PRO A 76 21.17 6.33 3.10
CA PRO A 76 21.64 7.25 4.12
C PRO A 76 21.09 8.68 3.96
N ARG A 77 20.42 8.97 2.85
CA ARG A 77 19.82 10.28 2.57
C ARG A 77 18.45 10.45 3.23
N ARG A 78 17.87 9.36 3.76
CA ARG A 78 16.55 9.37 4.38
C ARG A 78 16.64 9.74 5.84
N ASP A 79 15.81 10.68 6.25
CA ASP A 79 15.66 11.04 7.64
C ASP A 79 15.05 9.87 8.43
N GLY A 80 15.86 9.29 9.32
CA GLY A 80 15.44 8.15 10.13
C GLY A 80 14.49 8.53 11.26
N SER A 81 14.38 9.82 11.61
CA SER A 81 13.52 10.31 12.70
C SER A 81 12.06 10.51 12.27
N LEU A 82 11.78 10.48 10.94
CA LEU A 82 10.44 10.65 10.38
C LEU A 82 9.92 9.32 9.85
N ILE A 83 8.74 8.89 10.29
CA ILE A 83 8.06 7.70 9.79
C ILE A 83 6.71 8.09 9.19
N CYS A 84 6.48 7.74 7.91
CA CYS A 84 5.18 7.81 7.28
C CYS A 84 4.53 6.41 7.27
N VAL A 85 3.43 6.26 7.99
CA VAL A 85 2.69 5.01 8.12
C VAL A 85 1.64 4.93 7.02
N VAL A 86 1.72 3.90 6.20
CA VAL A 86 0.80 3.64 5.07
C VAL A 86 0.17 2.27 5.22
N ALA A 87 -0.98 2.06 4.57
CA ALA A 87 -1.69 0.79 4.62
C ALA A 87 -1.09 -0.27 3.69
N ASP A 88 -0.58 0.14 2.52
CA ASP A 88 -0.17 -0.78 1.45
C ASP A 88 1.17 -0.34 0.83
N PRO A 89 2.02 -1.27 0.35
CA PRO A 89 3.24 -0.92 -0.38
C PRO A 89 3.02 -0.03 -1.61
N ARG A 90 1.84 -0.08 -2.23
CA ARG A 90 1.46 0.79 -3.36
C ARG A 90 1.37 2.26 -2.96
N ASP A 91 1.02 2.53 -1.69
CA ASP A 91 0.97 3.89 -1.14
C ASP A 91 2.38 4.48 -1.03
N VAL A 92 3.39 3.65 -0.67
CA VAL A 92 4.79 4.06 -0.71
C VAL A 92 5.19 4.52 -2.11
N VAL A 93 4.81 3.76 -3.15
CA VAL A 93 5.10 4.13 -4.54
C VAL A 93 4.41 5.44 -4.93
N ALA A 94 3.18 5.67 -4.46
CA ALA A 94 2.45 6.92 -4.72
C ALA A 94 3.15 8.12 -4.06
N MET A 95 3.56 7.98 -2.80
CA MET A 95 4.29 9.02 -2.06
C MET A 95 5.66 9.32 -2.69
N GLU A 96 6.40 8.30 -3.10
CA GLU A 96 7.72 8.45 -3.73
C GLU A 96 7.66 9.16 -5.10
N ARG A 97 6.53 9.05 -5.81
CA ARG A 97 6.33 9.80 -7.07
C ARG A 97 6.31 11.32 -6.86
N ALA A 98 5.84 11.79 -5.71
CA ALA A 98 5.84 13.22 -5.38
C ALA A 98 7.24 13.77 -5.13
N ARG A 99 8.23 12.93 -4.74
CA ARG A 99 9.64 13.27 -4.48
C ARG A 99 9.89 14.32 -3.39
N GLU A 100 8.88 14.64 -2.59
CA GLU A 100 8.94 15.67 -1.55
C GLU A 100 9.20 15.09 -0.15
N TYR A 101 8.92 13.79 0.05
CA TYR A 101 9.09 13.15 1.34
C TYR A 101 10.50 12.59 1.51
N THR A 102 11.19 13.02 2.55
CA THR A 102 12.58 12.63 2.83
C THR A 102 12.71 11.60 3.95
N GLY A 103 11.65 11.30 4.68
CA GLY A 103 11.64 10.33 5.77
C GLY A 103 11.59 8.87 5.31
N ARG A 104 11.34 7.98 6.25
CA ARG A 104 11.16 6.54 6.04
C ARG A 104 9.69 6.17 6.15
N TYR A 105 9.33 4.99 5.68
CA TYR A 105 7.96 4.46 5.74
C TYR A 105 7.82 3.34 6.76
N HIS A 106 6.57 3.04 7.08
CA HIS A 106 6.16 1.80 7.70
C HIS A 106 4.84 1.34 7.06
N VAL A 107 4.83 0.11 6.53
CA VAL A 107 3.69 -0.47 5.83
C VAL A 107 2.96 -1.40 6.78
N LEU A 108 1.65 -1.17 6.96
CA LEU A 108 0.82 -1.97 7.86
C LEU A 108 0.30 -3.27 7.23
N HIS A 109 0.30 -3.37 5.90
CA HIS A 109 -0.32 -4.44 5.10
C HIS A 109 -1.84 -4.56 5.30
N GLY A 110 -2.51 -3.45 5.58
CA GLY A 110 -3.96 -3.35 5.71
C GLY A 110 -4.38 -2.22 6.63
N VAL A 111 -5.65 -2.25 6.98
CA VAL A 111 -6.30 -1.37 7.97
C VAL A 111 -7.18 -2.21 8.89
N ILE A 112 -7.45 -1.74 10.09
CA ILE A 112 -8.40 -2.38 11.01
C ILE A 112 -9.78 -2.35 10.34
N SER A 113 -10.33 -3.53 10.05
CA SER A 113 -11.58 -3.72 9.34
C SER A 113 -12.40 -4.85 9.97
N PRO A 114 -13.29 -4.55 10.93
CA PRO A 114 -14.15 -5.58 11.54
C PRO A 114 -15.04 -6.30 10.51
N MET A 115 -15.45 -5.60 9.46
CA MET A 115 -16.26 -6.18 8.39
C MET A 115 -15.51 -7.27 7.60
N ASN A 116 -14.19 -7.10 7.46
CA ASN A 116 -13.32 -8.05 6.78
C ASN A 116 -12.56 -8.97 7.75
N HIS A 117 -12.93 -8.97 9.02
CA HIS A 117 -12.29 -9.73 10.09
C HIS A 117 -10.78 -9.44 10.25
N VAL A 118 -10.35 -8.20 9.96
CA VAL A 118 -8.97 -7.75 10.14
C VAL A 118 -8.86 -7.00 11.46
N GLY A 119 -8.15 -7.59 12.42
CA GLY A 119 -7.83 -6.99 13.71
C GLY A 119 -6.44 -6.35 13.75
N PRO A 120 -6.08 -5.71 14.86
CA PRO A 120 -4.75 -5.12 15.05
C PRO A 120 -3.59 -6.12 14.96
N ASP A 121 -3.84 -7.38 15.34
CA ASP A 121 -2.84 -8.45 15.35
C ASP A 121 -2.56 -9.01 13.94
N ASP A 122 -3.43 -8.73 12.98
CA ASP A 122 -3.27 -9.12 11.58
C ASP A 122 -2.43 -8.09 10.79
N LEU A 123 -2.07 -6.98 11.43
CA LEU A 123 -1.34 -5.85 10.82
C LEU A 123 0.05 -5.69 11.44
N GLU A 124 0.94 -5.04 10.69
CA GLU A 124 2.32 -4.73 11.13
C GLU A 124 2.38 -3.58 12.16
N ILE A 125 1.43 -3.58 13.12
CA ILE A 125 1.36 -2.56 14.19
C ILE A 125 2.42 -2.81 15.25
N LYS A 126 2.63 -4.07 15.64
CA LYS A 126 3.61 -4.43 16.67
C LYS A 126 5.02 -3.99 16.25
N SER A 127 5.41 -4.28 15.03
CA SER A 127 6.71 -3.90 14.47
C SER A 127 6.90 -2.38 14.38
N LEU A 128 5.82 -1.62 14.13
CA LEU A 128 5.84 -0.15 14.22
C LEU A 128 6.14 0.33 15.65
N ILE A 129 5.42 -0.19 16.65
CA ILE A 129 5.59 0.20 18.04
C ILE A 129 7.00 -0.15 18.53
N GLU A 130 7.50 -1.34 18.24
CA GLU A 130 8.86 -1.76 18.57
C GLU A 130 9.91 -0.81 17.96
N ARG A 131 9.70 -0.43 16.69
CA ARG A 131 10.58 0.51 15.99
C ARG A 131 10.57 1.89 16.61
N VAL A 132 9.42 2.41 17.03
CA VAL A 132 9.31 3.72 17.70
C VAL A 132 9.94 3.66 19.09
N ALA A 133 9.74 2.57 19.82
CA ALA A 133 10.31 2.39 21.17
C ALA A 133 11.84 2.31 21.19
N GLN A 134 12.46 1.84 20.12
CA GLN A 134 13.91 1.61 20.02
C GLN A 134 14.68 2.73 19.30
N GLY A 135 13.97 3.63 18.61
CA GLY A 135 14.58 4.62 17.74
C GLY A 135 14.39 6.06 18.19
N ASP A 136 15.19 6.95 17.63
CA ASP A 136 15.08 8.41 17.82
C ASP A 136 14.00 8.97 16.87
N ILE A 137 12.77 8.47 16.99
CA ILE A 137 11.65 8.88 16.14
C ILE A 137 11.04 10.15 16.75
N THR A 138 11.01 11.22 15.97
CA THR A 138 10.44 12.50 16.36
C THR A 138 9.01 12.69 15.87
N GLU A 139 8.68 12.12 14.71
CA GLU A 139 7.34 12.25 14.13
C GLU A 139 6.91 10.97 13.42
N VAL A 140 5.64 10.60 13.65
CA VAL A 140 4.93 9.55 12.92
C VAL A 140 3.75 10.19 12.18
N ILE A 141 3.80 10.14 10.85
CA ILE A 141 2.79 10.70 9.96
C ILE A 141 1.82 9.59 9.58
N MET A 142 0.56 9.70 9.93
CA MET A 142 -0.48 8.77 9.53
C MET A 142 -0.94 9.08 8.09
N ALA A 143 -0.70 8.14 7.17
CA ALA A 143 -1.01 8.25 5.76
C ALA A 143 -1.90 7.08 5.27
N THR A 144 -2.71 6.50 6.15
CA THR A 144 -3.79 5.60 5.77
C THR A 144 -4.86 6.35 4.98
N ASN A 145 -5.68 5.66 4.18
CA ASN A 145 -6.72 6.32 3.39
C ASN A 145 -7.70 7.12 4.26
N PRO A 146 -8.30 8.19 3.73
CA PRO A 146 -9.26 9.03 4.43
C PRO A 146 -10.68 8.44 4.45
N ASP A 147 -10.79 7.13 4.60
CA ASP A 147 -12.02 6.39 4.79
C ASP A 147 -12.22 5.98 6.26
N THR A 148 -13.37 5.41 6.57
CA THR A 148 -13.73 5.04 7.96
C THR A 148 -12.72 4.08 8.60
N GLU A 149 -12.22 3.10 7.85
CA GLU A 149 -11.30 2.09 8.36
C GLU A 149 -9.88 2.67 8.54
N GLY A 150 -9.43 3.47 7.58
CA GLY A 150 -8.14 4.17 7.67
C GLY A 150 -8.09 5.21 8.79
N GLU A 151 -9.18 5.94 9.04
CA GLU A 151 -9.31 6.85 10.17
C GLU A 151 -9.30 6.10 11.52
N ALA A 152 -10.09 5.03 11.63
CA ALA A 152 -10.12 4.21 12.83
C ALA A 152 -8.73 3.64 13.14
N THR A 153 -8.02 3.18 12.11
CA THR A 153 -6.65 2.67 12.23
C THR A 153 -5.68 3.77 12.68
N ALA A 154 -5.74 4.96 12.08
CA ALA A 154 -4.91 6.09 12.47
C ALA A 154 -5.15 6.51 13.93
N MET A 155 -6.41 6.58 14.35
CA MET A 155 -6.78 6.89 15.75
C MET A 155 -6.31 5.82 16.72
N TYR A 156 -6.40 4.55 16.35
CA TYR A 156 -5.92 3.43 17.15
C TYR A 156 -4.40 3.53 17.36
N LEU A 157 -3.65 3.74 16.29
CA LEU A 157 -2.19 3.91 16.32
C LEU A 157 -1.78 5.13 17.14
N ALA A 158 -2.47 6.26 16.98
CA ALA A 158 -2.19 7.47 17.75
C ALA A 158 -2.33 7.23 19.26
N ARG A 159 -3.30 6.41 19.69
CA ARG A 159 -3.45 6.03 21.11
C ARG A 159 -2.30 5.14 21.59
N LEU A 160 -1.87 4.18 20.77
CA LEU A 160 -0.75 3.30 21.10
C LEU A 160 0.58 4.05 21.16
N LEU A 161 0.75 5.08 20.33
CA LEU A 161 1.98 5.87 20.27
C LEU A 161 2.06 6.95 21.34
N LYS A 162 0.97 7.29 22.03
CA LYS A 162 0.92 8.33 23.06
C LYS A 162 1.97 8.19 24.17
N PRO A 163 2.32 6.97 24.65
CA PRO A 163 3.33 6.83 25.71
C PRO A 163 4.77 7.12 25.28
N PHE A 164 5.07 7.22 23.98
CA PHE A 164 6.43 7.30 23.45
C PHE A 164 6.93 8.74 23.22
N ASP A 165 6.16 9.76 23.61
CA ASP A 165 6.49 11.19 23.42
C ASP A 165 6.90 11.55 21.99
N VAL A 166 6.28 10.86 21.00
CA VAL A 166 6.47 11.09 19.57
C VAL A 166 5.32 11.94 19.03
N ARG A 167 5.65 12.90 18.17
CA ARG A 167 4.62 13.68 17.48
C ARG A 167 3.88 12.80 16.50
N VAL A 168 2.56 12.70 16.63
CA VAL A 168 1.70 11.99 15.69
C VAL A 168 0.93 12.99 14.87
N THR A 169 1.10 12.94 13.56
CA THR A 169 0.42 13.82 12.61
C THR A 169 -0.40 13.02 11.60
N ARG A 170 -1.25 13.70 10.84
CA ARG A 170 -2.09 13.14 9.78
C ARG A 170 -1.86 13.92 8.51
N LEU A 171 -1.88 13.24 7.34
CA LEU A 171 -1.92 13.93 6.06
C LEU A 171 -3.12 14.87 6.03
N ALA A 172 -2.91 16.09 5.53
CA ALA A 172 -3.96 17.08 5.41
C ALA A 172 -5.03 16.60 4.42
N TYR A 173 -6.28 16.87 4.75
CA TYR A 173 -7.42 16.74 3.84
C TYR A 173 -7.69 18.07 3.19
N GLY A 174 -8.10 18.05 1.92
CA GLY A 174 -8.42 19.29 1.24
C GLY A 174 -8.87 19.08 -0.19
N ILE A 175 -9.20 20.18 -0.81
CA ILE A 175 -9.57 20.23 -2.22
C ILE A 175 -8.31 19.94 -3.04
N PRO A 176 -8.37 19.01 -4.00
CA PRO A 176 -7.21 18.69 -4.81
C PRO A 176 -6.79 19.91 -5.66
N VAL A 177 -5.49 20.06 -5.87
CA VAL A 177 -4.94 21.13 -6.70
C VAL A 177 -5.52 21.04 -8.12
N GLY A 178 -6.09 22.16 -8.61
CA GLY A 178 -6.79 22.21 -9.88
C GLY A 178 -8.26 21.75 -9.82
N GLY A 179 -8.74 21.30 -8.66
CA GLY A 179 -10.16 21.01 -8.43
C GLY A 179 -10.99 22.29 -8.25
N HIS A 180 -12.20 22.29 -8.79
CA HIS A 180 -13.17 23.36 -8.57
C HIS A 180 -14.05 23.01 -7.36
N LEU A 181 -14.37 24.04 -6.55
CA LEU A 181 -15.20 23.87 -5.34
C LEU A 181 -16.58 23.27 -5.64
N GLU A 182 -17.16 23.61 -6.78
CA GLU A 182 -18.50 23.15 -7.20
C GLU A 182 -18.59 21.63 -7.44
N PHE A 183 -17.43 20.96 -7.65
CA PHE A 183 -17.38 19.50 -7.84
C PHE A 183 -16.93 18.73 -6.60
N ALA A 184 -16.58 19.43 -5.53
CA ALA A 184 -16.21 18.78 -4.27
C ALA A 184 -17.47 18.34 -3.51
N ASP A 185 -17.44 17.13 -2.96
CA ASP A 185 -18.50 16.65 -2.08
C ASP A 185 -18.49 17.35 -0.72
N ASP A 186 -19.61 17.29 -0.01
CA ASP A 186 -19.82 17.96 1.27
C ASP A 186 -18.77 17.55 2.33
N ALA A 187 -18.37 16.29 2.37
CA ALA A 187 -17.39 15.80 3.34
C ALA A 187 -16.01 16.38 3.06
N THR A 188 -15.60 16.44 1.79
CA THR A 188 -14.35 17.08 1.35
C THR A 188 -14.33 18.57 1.70
N LEU A 189 -15.42 19.30 1.45
CA LEU A 189 -15.55 20.72 1.79
C LEU A 189 -15.48 20.96 3.29
N MET A 190 -16.18 20.15 4.08
CA MET A 190 -16.17 20.24 5.54
C MET A 190 -14.73 20.02 6.09
N ARG A 191 -14.04 18.97 5.64
CA ARG A 191 -12.66 18.70 6.07
C ARG A 191 -11.67 19.77 5.62
N ALA A 192 -11.86 20.34 4.43
CA ALA A 192 -11.03 21.45 3.95
C ALA A 192 -11.22 22.71 4.81
N LEU A 193 -12.45 23.00 5.25
CA LEU A 193 -12.76 24.09 6.19
C LEU A 193 -12.16 23.87 7.57
N GLU A 194 -12.22 22.63 8.09
CA GLU A 194 -11.61 22.26 9.37
C GLU A 194 -10.09 22.41 9.32
N GLY A 195 -9.47 21.95 8.23
CA GLY A 195 -8.03 21.99 8.01
C GLY A 195 -7.47 23.31 7.43
N ARG A 196 -8.28 24.40 7.37
CA ARG A 196 -7.84 25.68 6.84
C ARG A 196 -6.65 26.24 7.59
N ARG A 197 -5.74 26.91 6.86
CA ARG A 197 -4.52 27.52 7.41
C ARG A 197 -4.56 29.03 7.20
N ASP A 198 -3.84 29.74 8.07
CA ASP A 198 -3.57 31.17 7.87
C ASP A 198 -2.69 31.37 6.63
N ILE A 199 -2.87 32.50 5.93
CA ILE A 199 -2.13 32.88 4.72
C ILE A 199 -1.04 33.88 5.09
#